data_d5b6a00b7d22a6903091ac1223270985
#
_entry.id   d5b6a00b7d22a6903091ac1223270985
#
_cell.length_a   1.000
_cell.length_b   1.000
_cell.length_c   1.000
_cell.angle_alpha   90.00
_cell.angle_beta   90.00
_cell.angle_gamma   90.00
#
_symmetry.space_group_name_H-M   'P 1'
#
loop_
_entity.id
_entity.type
_entity.pdbx_description
1 polymer ?
#
loop_
_entity_poly.entity_id
_entity_poly.type
_entity_poly.pdbx_seq_one_letter_code
_entity_poly.pdbx_strand_id
1 'polypeptide(L)'
;MLVSAKEMLDKAKAGHYAVGQFNINNLEWTKSILLTAQEMNSPVILGVSEGAGKYMTGFKTVAAMVKAMIEELNITVPVALHLDHGTYEGCYKCIEAGFSSIMFDGSHYPIEENVAKTKELVAVCKEKGMSLEAEVGSIGGEEDGVVGMGECADPNECKMIADLGVDMLAAGIGNIHGVYPANWQGLSFETLAAVQELTGTMPLVLHGGTGIPEDMIKKAIELGVSTVSYTHLRAHETVLDLV
;
A
#
# COMPACT_ATOMS: atom_id res chain seq x y z
N MET A 1 -3.69 -16.84 -9.34
CA MET A 1 -2.99 -17.15 -8.06
C MET A 1 -2.42 -15.87 -7.47
N LEU A 2 -2.52 -15.68 -6.15
CA LEU A 2 -1.92 -14.50 -5.48
C LEU A 2 -0.40 -14.50 -5.66
N VAL A 3 0.16 -13.31 -5.87
CA VAL A 3 1.60 -13.07 -6.00
C VAL A 3 2.06 -12.01 -5.00
N SER A 4 3.35 -12.03 -4.66
CA SER A 4 4.01 -10.92 -3.95
C SER A 4 3.90 -9.64 -4.77
N ALA A 5 3.78 -8.48 -4.12
CA ALA A 5 3.76 -7.19 -4.81
C ALA A 5 5.14 -6.79 -5.36
N LYS A 6 6.22 -7.39 -4.85
CA LYS A 6 7.60 -7.00 -5.18
C LYS A 6 7.86 -6.86 -6.67
N GLU A 7 7.63 -7.93 -7.45
CA GLU A 7 8.00 -7.93 -8.88
C GLU A 7 7.19 -6.91 -9.69
N MET A 8 5.89 -6.73 -9.37
CA MET A 8 5.08 -5.74 -10.07
C MET A 8 5.50 -4.31 -9.73
N LEU A 9 5.94 -4.05 -8.50
CA LEU A 9 6.41 -2.73 -8.09
C LEU A 9 7.82 -2.42 -8.57
N ASP A 10 8.72 -3.40 -8.63
CA ASP A 10 10.03 -3.24 -9.27
C ASP A 10 9.88 -2.86 -10.75
N LYS A 11 8.92 -3.49 -11.47
CA LYS A 11 8.60 -3.14 -12.86
C LYS A 11 7.98 -1.75 -12.97
N ALA A 12 7.07 -1.39 -12.06
CA ALA A 12 6.45 -0.07 -12.01
C ALA A 12 7.50 1.02 -11.79
N LYS A 13 8.41 0.83 -10.85
CA LYS A 13 9.53 1.72 -10.58
C LYS A 13 10.41 1.93 -11.81
N ALA A 14 10.82 0.83 -12.44
CA ALA A 14 11.67 0.88 -13.63
C ALA A 14 10.97 1.49 -14.84
N GLY A 15 9.64 1.32 -14.94
CA GLY A 15 8.80 1.79 -16.04
C GLY A 15 8.20 3.18 -15.83
N HIS A 16 8.44 3.81 -14.67
CA HIS A 16 7.85 5.11 -14.30
C HIS A 16 6.32 5.13 -14.39
N TYR A 17 5.68 4.10 -13.84
CA TYR A 17 4.24 4.03 -13.65
C TYR A 17 3.92 3.56 -12.22
N ALA A 18 2.66 3.65 -11.81
CA ALA A 18 2.21 3.14 -10.53
C ALA A 18 1.16 2.04 -10.69
N VAL A 19 1.27 0.99 -9.86
CA VAL A 19 0.22 -0.01 -9.70
C VAL A 19 -0.85 0.55 -8.77
N GLY A 20 -2.13 0.38 -9.12
CA GLY A 20 -3.22 0.77 -8.22
C GLY A 20 -3.37 -0.20 -7.06
N GLN A 21 -3.42 0.35 -5.84
CA GLN A 21 -3.87 -0.37 -4.64
C GLN A 21 -5.28 0.09 -4.32
N PHE A 22 -6.23 -0.84 -4.25
CA PHE A 22 -7.62 -0.54 -3.97
C PHE A 22 -8.08 -1.29 -2.74
N ASN A 23 -8.64 -0.56 -1.76
CA ASN A 23 -9.16 -1.17 -0.55
C ASN A 23 -10.45 -1.94 -0.82
N ILE A 24 -10.54 -3.14 -0.26
CA ILE A 24 -11.69 -4.02 -0.37
C ILE A 24 -12.30 -4.25 1.02
N ASN A 25 -13.64 -4.29 1.09
CA ASN A 25 -14.37 -4.60 2.31
C ASN A 25 -15.59 -5.50 2.08
N ASN A 26 -15.81 -5.96 0.86
CA ASN A 26 -16.90 -6.87 0.51
C ASN A 26 -16.61 -7.61 -0.82
N LEU A 27 -17.46 -8.55 -1.16
CA LEU A 27 -17.37 -9.36 -2.37
C LEU A 27 -17.56 -8.51 -3.64
N GLU A 28 -18.51 -7.58 -3.62
CA GLU A 28 -18.90 -6.80 -4.80
C GLU A 28 -17.76 -5.89 -5.27
N TRP A 29 -17.10 -5.20 -4.36
CA TRP A 29 -15.95 -4.37 -4.66
C TRP A 29 -14.77 -5.20 -5.15
N THR A 30 -14.47 -6.29 -4.46
CA THR A 30 -13.40 -7.22 -4.85
C THR A 30 -13.62 -7.73 -6.28
N LYS A 31 -14.86 -8.14 -6.60
CA LYS A 31 -15.23 -8.62 -7.95
C LYS A 31 -15.03 -7.55 -9.01
N SER A 32 -15.51 -6.34 -8.74
CA SER A 32 -15.40 -5.21 -9.66
C SER A 32 -13.95 -4.88 -9.98
N ILE A 33 -13.11 -4.76 -8.95
CA ILE A 33 -11.69 -4.47 -9.09
C ILE A 33 -10.97 -5.57 -9.88
N LEU A 34 -11.22 -6.85 -9.55
CA LEU A 34 -10.58 -7.98 -10.26
C LEU A 34 -10.96 -8.04 -11.73
N LEU A 35 -12.25 -7.86 -12.06
CA LEU A 35 -12.72 -7.88 -13.45
C LEU A 35 -12.13 -6.71 -14.24
N THR A 36 -12.07 -5.52 -13.66
CA THR A 36 -11.46 -4.36 -14.33
C THR A 36 -9.96 -4.54 -14.52
N ALA A 37 -9.24 -5.01 -13.50
CA ALA A 37 -7.82 -5.31 -13.64
C ALA A 37 -7.56 -6.31 -14.78
N GLN A 38 -8.40 -7.36 -14.89
CA GLN A 38 -8.32 -8.33 -15.96
C GLN A 38 -8.62 -7.71 -17.34
N GLU A 39 -9.67 -6.90 -17.45
CA GLU A 39 -10.04 -6.20 -18.68
C GLU A 39 -8.94 -5.25 -19.17
N MET A 40 -8.35 -4.51 -18.24
CA MET A 40 -7.26 -3.57 -18.50
C MET A 40 -5.89 -4.23 -18.67
N ASN A 41 -5.81 -5.56 -18.48
CA ASN A 41 -4.54 -6.31 -18.46
C ASN A 41 -3.50 -5.66 -17.52
N SER A 42 -3.95 -5.19 -16.35
CA SER A 42 -3.17 -4.44 -15.39
C SER A 42 -2.96 -5.25 -14.09
N PRO A 43 -1.77 -5.28 -13.50
CA PRO A 43 -1.59 -5.81 -12.16
C PRO A 43 -2.36 -4.96 -11.15
N VAL A 44 -2.75 -5.56 -10.02
CA VAL A 44 -3.51 -4.87 -8.97
C VAL A 44 -3.12 -5.34 -7.57
N ILE A 45 -3.18 -4.42 -6.61
CA ILE A 45 -3.05 -4.70 -5.18
C ILE A 45 -4.42 -4.52 -4.53
N LEU A 46 -4.90 -5.54 -3.84
CA LEU A 46 -6.12 -5.50 -3.03
C LEU A 46 -5.72 -5.21 -1.58
N GLY A 47 -5.96 -3.99 -1.13
CA GLY A 47 -5.68 -3.55 0.24
C GLY A 47 -6.79 -3.97 1.21
N VAL A 48 -6.41 -4.41 2.39
CA VAL A 48 -7.34 -4.81 3.46
C VAL A 48 -6.83 -4.25 4.78
N SER A 49 -7.50 -3.26 5.33
CA SER A 49 -7.19 -2.78 6.68
C SER A 49 -7.64 -3.78 7.75
N GLU A 50 -7.17 -3.62 8.98
CA GLU A 50 -7.63 -4.47 10.09
C GLU A 50 -9.13 -4.31 10.34
N GLY A 51 -9.67 -3.09 10.19
CA GLY A 51 -11.08 -2.79 10.27
C GLY A 51 -11.89 -3.52 9.20
N ALA A 52 -11.45 -3.48 7.93
CA ALA A 52 -12.05 -4.20 6.82
C ALA A 52 -11.98 -5.72 7.03
N GLY A 53 -10.84 -6.23 7.49
CA GLY A 53 -10.67 -7.63 7.82
C GLY A 53 -11.64 -8.09 8.90
N LYS A 54 -11.82 -7.30 9.96
CA LYS A 54 -12.80 -7.57 11.02
C LYS A 54 -14.24 -7.53 10.50
N TYR A 55 -14.57 -6.53 9.66
CA TYR A 55 -15.89 -6.41 9.04
C TYR A 55 -16.23 -7.64 8.19
N MET A 56 -15.28 -8.15 7.41
CA MET A 56 -15.42 -9.37 6.61
C MET A 56 -15.24 -10.67 7.42
N THR A 57 -15.37 -10.62 8.73
CA THR A 57 -15.30 -11.74 9.68
C THR A 57 -13.90 -12.32 9.98
N GLY A 58 -12.86 -11.83 9.31
CA GLY A 58 -11.47 -12.19 9.58
C GLY A 58 -10.62 -12.39 8.31
N PHE A 59 -9.32 -12.27 8.45
CA PHE A 59 -8.37 -12.36 7.35
C PHE A 59 -8.39 -13.70 6.59
N LYS A 60 -8.67 -14.81 7.27
CA LYS A 60 -8.82 -16.13 6.61
C LYS A 60 -10.01 -16.14 5.65
N THR A 61 -11.14 -15.51 6.04
CA THR A 61 -12.31 -15.36 5.17
C THR A 61 -11.96 -14.51 3.94
N VAL A 62 -11.28 -13.38 4.15
CA VAL A 62 -10.83 -12.51 3.06
C VAL A 62 -9.92 -13.27 2.09
N ALA A 63 -8.91 -13.96 2.60
CA ALA A 63 -7.97 -14.70 1.76
C ALA A 63 -8.66 -15.83 0.98
N ALA A 64 -9.61 -16.54 1.61
CA ALA A 64 -10.38 -17.59 0.95
C ALA A 64 -11.28 -17.01 -0.16
N MET A 65 -12.00 -15.92 0.12
CA MET A 65 -12.84 -15.21 -0.83
C MET A 65 -12.04 -14.76 -2.06
N VAL A 66 -10.94 -14.05 -1.85
CA VAL A 66 -10.13 -13.51 -2.95
C VAL A 66 -9.54 -14.64 -3.80
N LYS A 67 -9.01 -15.71 -3.18
CA LYS A 67 -8.47 -16.86 -3.90
C LYS A 67 -9.53 -17.56 -4.75
N ALA A 68 -10.72 -17.80 -4.19
CA ALA A 68 -11.83 -18.39 -4.94
C ALA A 68 -12.26 -17.49 -6.11
N MET A 69 -12.36 -16.19 -5.90
CA MET A 69 -12.74 -15.26 -6.97
C MET A 69 -11.72 -15.20 -8.09
N ILE A 70 -10.42 -15.21 -7.80
CA ILE A 70 -9.37 -15.26 -8.81
C ILE A 70 -9.52 -16.51 -9.69
N GLU A 71 -9.83 -17.66 -9.09
CA GLU A 71 -10.03 -18.92 -9.81
C GLU A 71 -11.32 -18.91 -10.64
N GLU A 72 -12.47 -18.63 -10.02
CA GLU A 72 -13.79 -18.66 -10.69
C GLU A 72 -13.92 -17.60 -11.79
N LEU A 73 -13.30 -16.43 -11.65
CA LEU A 73 -13.31 -15.37 -12.66
C LEU A 73 -12.19 -15.52 -13.69
N ASN A 74 -11.35 -16.56 -13.61
CA ASN A 74 -10.21 -16.78 -14.50
C ASN A 74 -9.27 -15.56 -14.58
N ILE A 75 -8.97 -14.94 -13.44
CA ILE A 75 -8.06 -13.79 -13.37
C ILE A 75 -6.62 -14.25 -13.62
N THR A 76 -6.00 -13.72 -14.66
CA THR A 76 -4.65 -14.06 -15.10
C THR A 76 -3.63 -12.97 -14.83
N VAL A 77 -4.06 -11.73 -14.63
CA VAL A 77 -3.18 -10.63 -14.25
C VAL A 77 -2.61 -10.84 -12.83
N PRO A 78 -1.43 -10.30 -12.52
CA PRO A 78 -0.87 -10.36 -11.18
C PRO A 78 -1.77 -9.68 -10.16
N VAL A 79 -2.11 -10.37 -9.07
CA VAL A 79 -2.91 -9.85 -7.95
C VAL A 79 -2.15 -10.06 -6.65
N ALA A 80 -1.89 -8.99 -5.90
CA ALA A 80 -1.41 -9.09 -4.53
C ALA A 80 -2.56 -8.83 -3.55
N LEU A 81 -2.69 -9.69 -2.52
CA LEU A 81 -3.57 -9.45 -1.39
C LEU A 81 -2.72 -8.90 -0.24
N HIS A 82 -2.97 -7.68 0.14
CA HIS A 82 -2.12 -6.84 0.97
C HIS A 82 -2.82 -6.39 2.25
N LEU A 83 -2.16 -6.55 3.40
CA LEU A 83 -2.58 -5.88 4.65
C LEU A 83 -2.20 -4.41 4.55
N ASP A 84 -3.17 -3.52 4.71
CA ASP A 84 -3.03 -2.07 4.64
C ASP A 84 -2.99 -1.49 6.06
N HIS A 85 -1.96 -0.72 6.42
CA HIS A 85 -1.72 -0.15 7.75
C HIS A 85 -1.87 -1.15 8.90
N GLY A 86 -1.10 -2.24 8.85
CA GLY A 86 -1.17 -3.31 9.85
C GLY A 86 -0.39 -3.02 11.11
N THR A 87 -0.96 -3.39 12.25
CA THR A 87 -0.20 -3.53 13.49
C THR A 87 0.79 -4.69 13.40
N TYR A 88 1.79 -4.72 14.29
CA TYR A 88 2.76 -5.82 14.33
C TYR A 88 2.08 -7.19 14.49
N GLU A 89 1.06 -7.29 15.35
CA GLU A 89 0.26 -8.51 15.50
C GLU A 89 -0.63 -8.80 14.28
N GLY A 90 -1.20 -7.77 13.65
CA GLY A 90 -1.99 -7.87 12.44
C GLY A 90 -1.20 -8.49 11.29
N CYS A 91 0.08 -8.11 11.16
CA CYS A 91 1.00 -8.69 10.18
C CYS A 91 1.08 -10.21 10.30
N TYR A 92 1.31 -10.75 11.50
CA TYR A 92 1.37 -12.21 11.70
C TYR A 92 0.04 -12.90 11.42
N LYS A 93 -1.09 -12.29 11.79
CA LYS A 93 -2.42 -12.85 11.46
C LYS A 93 -2.66 -12.93 9.97
N CYS A 94 -2.21 -11.94 9.19
CA CYS A 94 -2.31 -11.95 7.73
C CYS A 94 -1.37 -12.97 7.08
N ILE A 95 -0.14 -13.11 7.61
CA ILE A 95 0.80 -14.16 7.18
C ILE A 95 0.18 -15.54 7.35
N GLU A 96 -0.41 -15.82 8.52
CA GLU A 96 -1.09 -17.09 8.80
C GLU A 96 -2.35 -17.31 7.96
N ALA A 97 -3.05 -16.23 7.59
CA ALA A 97 -4.24 -16.30 6.74
C ALA A 97 -3.92 -16.57 5.27
N GLY A 98 -2.65 -16.41 4.86
CA GLY A 98 -2.19 -16.66 3.49
C GLY A 98 -2.37 -15.47 2.56
N PHE A 99 -2.16 -14.25 3.08
CA PHE A 99 -1.92 -13.04 2.29
C PHE A 99 -0.60 -13.19 1.51
N SER A 100 -0.42 -12.39 0.49
CA SER A 100 0.82 -12.40 -0.34
C SER A 100 1.69 -11.16 -0.12
N SER A 101 1.17 -10.18 0.61
CA SER A 101 1.82 -8.90 0.89
C SER A 101 1.29 -8.35 2.21
N ILE A 102 2.11 -7.65 2.96
CA ILE A 102 1.71 -6.95 4.19
C ILE A 102 2.41 -5.61 4.31
N MET A 103 1.72 -4.65 4.95
CA MET A 103 2.32 -3.42 5.44
C MET A 103 2.39 -3.46 6.97
N PHE A 104 3.56 -3.18 7.50
CA PHE A 104 3.74 -2.88 8.91
C PHE A 104 3.79 -1.36 9.10
N ASP A 105 2.76 -0.81 9.72
CA ASP A 105 2.75 0.59 10.11
C ASP A 105 3.49 0.76 11.44
N GLY A 106 4.79 1.01 11.30
CA GLY A 106 5.69 1.29 12.43
C GLY A 106 5.84 2.77 12.76
N SER A 107 5.11 3.67 12.08
CA SER A 107 5.23 5.12 12.23
C SER A 107 4.90 5.64 13.63
N HIS A 108 4.11 4.87 14.38
CA HIS A 108 3.73 5.19 15.77
C HIS A 108 4.81 4.87 16.81
N TYR A 109 5.86 4.14 16.43
CA TYR A 109 6.97 3.78 17.31
C TYR A 109 8.18 4.71 17.13
N PRO A 110 9.04 4.86 18.14
CA PRO A 110 10.37 5.41 17.92
C PRO A 110 11.10 4.62 16.81
N ILE A 111 11.96 5.30 16.06
CA ILE A 111 12.61 4.69 14.90
C ILE A 111 13.37 3.39 15.23
N GLU A 112 14.00 3.31 16.38
CA GLU A 112 14.74 2.12 16.83
C GLU A 112 13.80 0.91 16.99
N GLU A 113 12.59 1.12 17.48
CA GLU A 113 11.58 0.08 17.65
C GLU A 113 10.97 -0.30 16.30
N ASN A 114 10.68 0.68 15.43
CA ASN A 114 10.23 0.44 14.07
C ASN A 114 11.26 -0.43 13.32
N VAL A 115 12.54 -0.07 13.36
CA VAL A 115 13.65 -0.83 12.75
C VAL A 115 13.70 -2.26 13.30
N ALA A 116 13.60 -2.45 14.62
CA ALA A 116 13.67 -3.78 15.21
C ALA A 116 12.52 -4.69 14.75
N LYS A 117 11.28 -4.19 14.81
CA LYS A 117 10.08 -4.94 14.39
C LYS A 117 10.07 -5.21 12.88
N THR A 118 10.42 -4.21 12.08
CA THR A 118 10.52 -4.35 10.61
C THR A 118 11.54 -5.40 10.22
N LYS A 119 12.70 -5.44 10.88
CA LYS A 119 13.75 -6.44 10.63
C LYS A 119 13.26 -7.88 10.86
N GLU A 120 12.47 -8.10 11.91
CA GLU A 120 11.88 -9.41 12.18
C GLU A 120 10.90 -9.81 11.09
N LEU A 121 10.01 -8.89 10.70
CA LEU A 121 9.02 -9.13 9.64
C LEU A 121 9.68 -9.36 8.26
N VAL A 122 10.77 -8.65 7.94
CA VAL A 122 11.57 -8.90 6.72
C VAL A 122 12.01 -10.36 6.65
N ALA A 123 12.52 -10.92 7.75
CA ALA A 123 12.97 -12.31 7.78
C ALA A 123 11.81 -13.28 7.52
N VAL A 124 10.67 -13.06 8.18
CA VAL A 124 9.48 -13.92 8.03
C VAL A 124 8.89 -13.80 6.61
N CYS A 125 8.76 -12.59 6.07
CA CYS A 125 8.23 -12.38 4.73
C CYS A 125 9.10 -13.03 3.66
N LYS A 126 10.42 -12.92 3.77
CA LYS A 126 11.37 -13.59 2.86
C LYS A 126 11.22 -15.11 2.89
N GLU A 127 11.08 -15.71 4.08
CA GLU A 127 10.86 -17.16 4.21
C GLU A 127 9.54 -17.61 3.55
N LYS A 128 8.49 -16.77 3.63
CA LYS A 128 7.16 -17.07 3.07
C LYS A 128 6.99 -16.65 1.61
N GLY A 129 7.95 -15.96 1.00
CA GLY A 129 7.84 -15.44 -0.36
C GLY A 129 6.81 -14.31 -0.49
N MET A 130 6.62 -13.54 0.59
CA MET A 130 5.70 -12.40 0.67
C MET A 130 6.48 -11.10 0.51
N SER A 131 5.80 -10.04 0.09
CA SER A 131 6.35 -8.67 0.15
C SER A 131 5.99 -7.97 1.45
N LEU A 132 6.92 -7.14 1.92
CA LEU A 132 6.77 -6.29 3.09
C LEU A 132 6.87 -4.82 2.70
N GLU A 133 5.88 -4.05 3.12
CA GLU A 133 5.88 -2.60 3.18
C GLU A 133 6.16 -2.14 4.61
N ALA A 134 6.89 -1.04 4.76
CA ALA A 134 7.05 -0.36 6.04
C ALA A 134 6.78 1.14 5.88
N GLU A 135 6.49 1.84 6.98
CA GLU A 135 6.18 3.27 6.99
C GLU A 135 7.16 4.06 7.84
N VAL A 136 7.51 5.26 7.35
CA VAL A 136 8.29 6.28 8.06
C VAL A 136 7.62 7.65 7.91
N GLY A 137 7.68 8.45 8.96
CA GLY A 137 6.80 9.62 9.12
C GLY A 137 5.41 9.15 9.48
N SER A 138 4.40 9.96 9.27
CA SER A 138 3.02 9.51 9.44
C SER A 138 2.11 10.09 8.36
N ILE A 139 1.14 9.28 7.95
CA ILE A 139 0.08 9.72 7.06
C ILE A 139 -1.01 10.31 7.94
N GLY A 140 -1.43 11.54 7.63
CA GLY A 140 -2.46 12.25 8.38
C GLY A 140 -3.87 11.77 8.04
N GLY A 141 -4.87 12.43 8.64
CA GLY A 141 -6.28 12.13 8.41
C GLY A 141 -6.85 11.08 9.36
N GLU A 142 -7.87 10.35 8.93
CA GLU A 142 -8.53 9.32 9.72
C GLU A 142 -8.58 8.00 8.95
N GLU A 143 -8.05 6.93 9.56
CA GLU A 143 -8.18 5.56 9.07
C GLU A 143 -8.43 4.61 10.22
N ASP A 144 -9.43 3.70 10.06
CA ASP A 144 -9.87 2.73 11.07
C ASP A 144 -10.11 3.34 12.48
N GLY A 145 -10.53 4.65 12.53
CA GLY A 145 -10.78 5.38 13.77
C GLY A 145 -9.53 6.00 14.41
N VAL A 146 -8.37 5.88 13.79
CA VAL A 146 -7.14 6.57 14.19
C VAL A 146 -7.06 7.92 13.47
N VAL A 147 -6.92 9.01 14.22
CA VAL A 147 -6.81 10.37 13.68
C VAL A 147 -5.41 10.91 13.93
N GLY A 148 -4.74 11.37 12.87
CA GLY A 148 -3.40 11.93 12.94
C GLY A 148 -3.24 13.22 12.14
N MET A 149 -2.25 14.03 12.53
CA MET A 149 -1.92 15.28 11.80
C MET A 149 -1.04 15.03 10.57
N GLY A 150 -0.40 13.86 10.48
CA GLY A 150 0.59 13.54 9.48
C GLY A 150 1.92 14.30 9.70
N GLU A 151 3.01 13.60 9.54
CA GLU A 151 4.36 14.16 9.61
C GLU A 151 5.15 13.75 8.38
N CYS A 152 5.89 14.70 7.79
CA CYS A 152 6.81 14.36 6.72
C CYS A 152 7.92 13.44 7.26
N ALA A 153 8.23 12.41 6.48
CA ALA A 153 9.26 11.44 6.81
C ALA A 153 10.65 12.08 6.85
N ASP A 154 11.50 11.64 7.79
CA ASP A 154 12.93 11.91 7.72
C ASP A 154 13.58 10.97 6.68
N PRO A 155 14.23 11.51 5.63
CA PRO A 155 14.87 10.69 4.61
C PRO A 155 15.95 9.73 5.14
N ASN A 156 16.63 10.06 6.25
CA ASN A 156 17.61 9.17 6.87
C ASN A 156 16.93 7.99 7.56
N GLU A 157 15.81 8.21 8.23
CA GLU A 157 15.00 7.13 8.80
C GLU A 157 14.43 6.23 7.70
N CYS A 158 13.97 6.82 6.59
CA CYS A 158 13.57 6.06 5.40
C CYS A 158 14.69 5.15 4.89
N LYS A 159 15.93 5.68 4.85
CA LYS A 159 17.09 4.87 4.47
C LYS A 159 17.35 3.74 5.48
N MET A 160 17.25 3.99 6.77
CA MET A 160 17.44 2.95 7.80
C MET A 160 16.46 1.79 7.58
N ILE A 161 15.19 2.07 7.31
CA ILE A 161 14.16 1.05 7.05
C ILE A 161 14.42 0.35 5.70
N ALA A 162 14.73 1.10 4.64
CA ALA A 162 15.03 0.53 3.32
C ALA A 162 16.23 -0.44 3.35
N ASP A 163 17.28 -0.10 4.10
CA ASP A 163 18.49 -0.94 4.26
C ASP A 163 18.21 -2.29 4.96
N LEU A 164 17.06 -2.46 5.63
CA LEU A 164 16.64 -3.75 6.19
C LEU A 164 16.21 -4.75 5.09
N GLY A 165 15.91 -4.24 3.90
CA GLY A 165 15.49 -5.03 2.75
C GLY A 165 13.98 -5.31 2.72
N VAL A 166 13.17 -4.31 3.10
CA VAL A 166 11.75 -4.24 2.77
C VAL A 166 11.58 -4.17 1.24
N ASP A 167 10.41 -4.48 0.73
CA ASP A 167 10.15 -4.53 -0.71
C ASP A 167 9.56 -3.21 -1.25
N MET A 168 8.99 -2.40 -0.37
CA MET A 168 8.43 -1.08 -0.66
C MET A 168 8.34 -0.25 0.62
N LEU A 169 8.32 1.08 0.46
CA LEU A 169 8.36 2.02 1.56
C LEU A 169 7.31 3.11 1.40
N ALA A 170 6.44 3.24 2.39
CA ALA A 170 5.56 4.39 2.56
C ALA A 170 6.30 5.50 3.32
N ALA A 171 6.25 6.71 2.78
CA ALA A 171 6.81 7.90 3.41
C ALA A 171 5.73 8.97 3.57
N GLY A 172 5.58 9.50 4.77
CA GLY A 172 4.75 10.69 4.98
C GLY A 172 5.32 11.86 4.17
N ILE A 173 4.53 12.44 3.27
CA ILE A 173 4.90 13.57 2.43
C ILE A 173 3.82 14.65 2.39
N GLY A 174 3.01 14.74 3.45
CA GLY A 174 1.85 15.64 3.54
C GLY A 174 0.57 15.06 2.94
N ASN A 175 0.58 13.78 2.59
CA ASN A 175 -0.60 13.02 2.21
C ASN A 175 -1.44 12.67 3.44
N ILE A 176 -2.75 12.56 3.25
CA ILE A 176 -3.68 12.21 4.33
C ILE A 176 -4.71 11.18 3.86
N HIS A 177 -5.25 10.42 4.80
CA HIS A 177 -6.44 9.60 4.59
C HIS A 177 -7.72 10.45 4.70
N GLY A 178 -8.72 10.15 3.89
CA GLY A 178 -10.00 10.84 3.91
C GLY A 178 -10.04 12.10 3.05
N VAL A 179 -10.78 13.11 3.52
CA VAL A 179 -11.03 14.33 2.74
C VAL A 179 -9.93 15.36 2.97
N TYR A 180 -9.26 15.76 1.91
CA TYR A 180 -8.25 16.83 1.96
C TYR A 180 -8.90 18.17 2.34
N PRO A 181 -8.37 18.88 3.35
CA PRO A 181 -8.93 20.17 3.75
C PRO A 181 -8.62 21.25 2.70
N ALA A 182 -9.48 22.27 2.61
CA ALA A 182 -9.34 23.35 1.62
C ALA A 182 -8.01 24.14 1.70
N ASN A 183 -7.35 24.10 2.86
CA ASN A 183 -6.05 24.73 3.09
C ASN A 183 -4.86 23.75 2.98
N TRP A 184 -5.06 22.57 2.44
CA TRP A 184 -3.98 21.62 2.20
C TRP A 184 -2.93 22.21 1.26
N GLN A 185 -1.67 22.10 1.63
CA GLN A 185 -0.56 22.71 0.91
C GLN A 185 0.00 21.86 -0.24
N GLY A 186 -0.58 20.69 -0.45
CA GLY A 186 -0.07 19.72 -1.44
C GLY A 186 0.95 18.74 -0.87
N LEU A 187 1.44 17.87 -1.74
CA LEU A 187 2.49 16.90 -1.39
C LEU A 187 3.86 17.59 -1.28
N SER A 188 4.67 17.19 -0.30
CA SER A 188 6.07 17.61 -0.19
C SER A 188 6.95 16.85 -1.17
N PHE A 189 7.09 17.39 -2.38
CA PHE A 189 7.99 16.82 -3.39
C PHE A 189 9.48 16.94 -3.01
N GLU A 190 9.82 17.90 -2.15
CA GLU A 190 11.16 18.03 -1.59
C GLU A 190 11.51 16.82 -0.72
N THR A 191 10.62 16.47 0.22
CA THR A 191 10.78 15.26 1.04
C THR A 191 10.83 14.00 0.17
N LEU A 192 9.90 13.87 -0.79
CA LEU A 192 9.85 12.71 -1.67
C LEU A 192 11.14 12.54 -2.48
N ALA A 193 11.68 13.62 -3.03
CA ALA A 193 12.94 13.60 -3.79
C ALA A 193 14.13 13.20 -2.89
N ALA A 194 14.20 13.73 -1.67
CA ALA A 194 15.25 13.38 -0.71
C ALA A 194 15.17 11.90 -0.29
N VAL A 195 13.96 11.38 -0.05
CA VAL A 195 13.73 9.94 0.23
C VAL A 195 14.17 9.10 -0.97
N GLN A 196 13.74 9.47 -2.19
CA GLN A 196 14.13 8.78 -3.42
C GLN A 196 15.65 8.74 -3.62
N GLU A 197 16.35 9.83 -3.35
CA GLU A 197 17.82 9.92 -3.49
C GLU A 197 18.52 8.93 -2.54
N LEU A 198 18.05 8.83 -1.29
CA LEU A 198 18.68 7.98 -0.29
C LEU A 198 18.27 6.49 -0.39
N THR A 199 17.07 6.20 -0.89
CA THR A 199 16.54 4.82 -1.01
C THR A 199 16.76 4.19 -2.39
N GLY A 200 17.17 4.99 -3.38
CA GLY A 200 17.58 4.51 -4.70
C GLY A 200 16.46 3.80 -5.48
N THR A 201 16.63 2.51 -5.69
CA THR A 201 15.66 1.70 -6.48
C THR A 201 14.46 1.21 -5.70
N MET A 202 14.34 1.54 -4.40
CA MET A 202 13.20 1.16 -3.57
C MET A 202 11.89 1.68 -4.17
N PRO A 203 10.88 0.83 -4.41
CA PRO A 203 9.53 1.27 -4.74
C PRO A 203 8.94 2.11 -3.60
N LEU A 204 8.43 3.30 -3.89
CA LEU A 204 7.77 4.16 -2.91
C LEU A 204 6.25 4.04 -3.03
N VAL A 205 5.58 4.12 -1.89
CA VAL A 205 4.12 4.02 -1.79
C VAL A 205 3.52 5.37 -1.44
N LEU A 206 2.45 5.76 -2.15
CA LEU A 206 1.65 6.94 -1.85
C LEU A 206 0.28 6.50 -1.32
N HIS A 207 0.08 6.60 -0.01
CA HIS A 207 -1.22 6.42 0.61
C HIS A 207 -2.09 7.67 0.51
N GLY A 208 -3.40 7.51 0.72
CA GLY A 208 -4.34 8.63 0.67
C GLY A 208 -4.53 9.24 -0.71
N GLY A 209 -4.37 8.45 -1.78
CA GLY A 209 -4.43 8.93 -3.17
C GLY A 209 -5.77 9.57 -3.59
N THR A 210 -6.86 9.22 -2.88
CA THR A 210 -8.19 9.78 -3.16
C THR A 210 -8.23 11.28 -2.87
N GLY A 211 -8.48 12.09 -3.90
CA GLY A 211 -8.56 13.56 -3.77
C GLY A 211 -7.25 14.30 -4.05
N ILE A 212 -6.14 13.60 -4.25
CA ILE A 212 -4.91 14.24 -4.75
C ILE A 212 -5.10 14.57 -6.24
N PRO A 213 -4.75 15.80 -6.70
CA PRO A 213 -4.76 16.17 -8.11
C PRO A 213 -3.88 15.24 -8.96
N GLU A 214 -4.35 14.93 -10.17
CA GLU A 214 -3.69 13.99 -11.08
C GLU A 214 -2.25 14.40 -11.43
N ASP A 215 -2.01 15.68 -11.63
CA ASP A 215 -0.69 16.23 -11.91
C ASP A 215 0.29 16.01 -10.74
N MET A 216 -0.18 16.09 -9.50
CA MET A 216 0.62 15.77 -8.32
C MET A 216 0.93 14.27 -8.23
N ILE A 217 -0.04 13.40 -8.56
CA ILE A 217 0.19 11.94 -8.61
C ILE A 217 1.23 11.61 -9.68
N LYS A 218 1.09 12.18 -10.89
CA LYS A 218 2.07 11.99 -11.98
C LYS A 218 3.47 12.43 -11.56
N LYS A 219 3.59 13.59 -10.93
CA LYS A 219 4.87 14.08 -10.42
C LYS A 219 5.44 13.18 -9.32
N ALA A 220 4.62 12.65 -8.44
CA ALA A 220 5.06 11.68 -7.42
C ALA A 220 5.60 10.39 -8.06
N ILE A 221 4.96 9.90 -9.13
CA ILE A 221 5.43 8.74 -9.90
C ILE A 221 6.78 9.02 -10.56
N GLU A 222 6.98 10.19 -11.15
CA GLU A 222 8.29 10.62 -11.70
C GLU A 222 9.38 10.61 -10.63
N LEU A 223 9.02 10.90 -9.38
CA LEU A 223 9.91 10.88 -8.21
C LEU A 223 9.96 9.53 -7.49
N GLY A 224 9.45 8.46 -8.10
CA GLY A 224 9.68 7.10 -7.64
C GLY A 224 8.53 6.41 -6.94
N VAL A 225 7.36 7.04 -6.82
CA VAL A 225 6.15 6.34 -6.40
C VAL A 225 5.82 5.25 -7.41
N SER A 226 5.61 4.04 -6.93
CA SER A 226 5.39 2.84 -7.74
C SER A 226 4.03 2.19 -7.46
N THR A 227 3.35 2.64 -6.41
CA THR A 227 1.95 2.29 -6.14
C THR A 227 1.25 3.46 -5.44
N VAL A 228 -0.02 3.63 -5.74
CA VAL A 228 -0.90 4.62 -5.12
C VAL A 228 -2.10 3.90 -4.52
N SER A 229 -2.34 4.16 -3.24
CA SER A 229 -3.46 3.57 -2.48
C SER A 229 -4.69 4.48 -2.57
N TYR A 230 -5.82 3.87 -2.93
CA TYR A 230 -7.11 4.52 -3.03
C TYR A 230 -8.10 3.88 -2.07
N THR A 231 -8.67 4.67 -1.17
CA THR A 231 -9.76 4.27 -0.30
C THR A 231 -11.12 4.41 -0.99
N HIS A 232 -12.17 3.92 -0.36
CA HIS A 232 -13.53 3.70 -0.85
C HIS A 232 -14.27 4.89 -1.48
N LEU A 233 -13.80 6.12 -1.35
CA LEU A 233 -14.51 7.31 -1.86
C LEU A 233 -14.60 7.37 -3.39
N ARG A 234 -13.77 6.63 -4.11
CA ARG A 234 -13.84 6.52 -5.58
C ARG A 234 -14.58 5.28 -6.08
N ALA A 235 -15.19 4.50 -5.22
CA ALA A 235 -16.00 3.37 -5.64
C ALA A 235 -17.25 3.78 -6.47
N HIS A 236 -17.60 5.07 -6.50
CA HIS A 236 -18.63 5.65 -7.35
C HIS A 236 -18.08 6.34 -8.61
N GLU A 237 -16.82 6.65 -8.65
CA GLU A 237 -16.13 7.08 -9.85
C GLU A 237 -15.62 5.80 -10.51
N THR A 238 -16.26 5.43 -11.61
CA THR A 238 -15.93 4.19 -12.32
C THR A 238 -14.45 4.17 -12.65
N VAL A 239 -13.84 3.00 -12.59
CA VAL A 239 -12.44 2.75 -12.99
C VAL A 239 -12.12 3.29 -14.41
N LEU A 240 -13.14 3.65 -15.19
CA LEU A 240 -13.05 4.33 -16.48
C LEU A 240 -12.42 5.73 -16.42
N ASP A 241 -12.38 6.38 -15.23
CA ASP A 241 -11.77 7.70 -15.05
C ASP A 241 -10.31 7.64 -14.58
N LEU A 242 -9.76 6.42 -14.42
CA LEU A 242 -8.38 6.19 -13.98
C LEU A 242 -7.43 5.74 -15.13
N VAL A 243 -7.90 5.82 -16.38
CA VAL A 243 -7.13 5.46 -17.58
C VAL A 243 -6.72 6.70 -18.35
#